data_73cf513d3a6ac0ca53a7061a8c3be1e6
#
_entry.id   73cf513d3a6ac0ca53a7061a8c3be1e6
#
_cell.length_a   1.000
_cell.length_b   1.000
_cell.length_c   1.000
_cell.angle_alpha   90.00
_cell.angle_beta   90.00
_cell.angle_gamma   90.00
#
_symmetry.space_group_name_H-M   'P 1'
#
loop_
_entity.id
_entity.type
_entity.pdbx_description
1 polymer ?
#
loop_
_entity_poly.entity_id
_entity_poly.type
_entity_poly.pdbx_seq_one_letter_code
_entity_poly.pdbx_strand_id
1 'polypeptide(L)'
;VVAVGRDAPFKELVQTLGQWRVSAMPVLEGEGRVIGVVSEADLLPKEEFRDTDPDRLQQLRRLPDLAKAGALTAEELMSSPAVTVHPDATLSEAARIMAVRGVKRLPVVDTEGKLLGIVSRGDLLKVFLRSDQDIEEEVRRTVVSYLFPGDGGIHVRVEEGVVTLSGRLRDTARIPVAARLTRAVEGVVDVECHFRGVGPDDAERTA
;
A
#
# COMPACT_ATOMS: atom_id res chain seq x y z
N VAL A 1 -3.19 -12.26 -12.35
CA VAL A 1 -4.07 -11.09 -12.17
C VAL A 1 -5.29 -11.29 -13.06
N VAL A 2 -6.47 -11.02 -12.52
CA VAL A 2 -7.72 -11.04 -13.27
C VAL A 2 -7.94 -9.67 -13.90
N ALA A 3 -8.21 -9.64 -15.19
CA ALA A 3 -8.45 -8.43 -15.97
C ALA A 3 -9.51 -8.73 -17.05
N VAL A 4 -10.10 -7.70 -17.64
CA VAL A 4 -11.07 -7.81 -18.72
C VAL A 4 -10.72 -6.92 -19.90
N GLY A 5 -11.22 -7.27 -21.09
CA GLY A 5 -11.09 -6.40 -22.26
C GLY A 5 -12.06 -5.21 -22.19
N ARG A 6 -11.77 -4.15 -22.94
CA ARG A 6 -12.59 -2.93 -23.01
C ARG A 6 -14.06 -3.19 -23.41
N ASP A 7 -14.26 -4.18 -24.29
CA ASP A 7 -15.58 -4.51 -24.83
C ASP A 7 -16.34 -5.57 -23.99
N ALA A 8 -15.76 -6.00 -22.85
CA ALA A 8 -16.38 -7.01 -21.99
C ALA A 8 -17.77 -6.54 -21.54
N PRO A 9 -18.84 -7.35 -21.77
CA PRO A 9 -20.20 -6.95 -21.44
C PRO A 9 -20.45 -7.01 -19.93
N PHE A 10 -21.44 -6.24 -19.45
CA PHE A 10 -21.81 -6.12 -18.02
C PHE A 10 -21.92 -7.48 -17.30
N LYS A 11 -22.57 -8.48 -17.91
CA LYS A 11 -22.70 -9.82 -17.31
C LYS A 11 -21.37 -10.51 -17.07
N GLU A 12 -20.43 -10.39 -18.00
CA GLU A 12 -19.09 -10.95 -17.89
C GLU A 12 -18.33 -10.28 -16.73
N LEU A 13 -18.48 -8.96 -16.56
CA LEU A 13 -17.88 -8.24 -15.44
C LEU A 13 -18.37 -8.79 -14.09
N VAL A 14 -19.70 -8.93 -13.93
CA VAL A 14 -20.31 -9.47 -12.71
C VAL A 14 -19.85 -10.91 -12.46
N GLN A 15 -19.85 -11.75 -13.50
CA GLN A 15 -19.41 -13.15 -13.39
C GLN A 15 -17.94 -13.25 -13.00
N THR A 16 -17.08 -12.47 -13.62
CA THR A 16 -15.64 -12.45 -13.34
C THR A 16 -15.34 -11.99 -11.93
N LEU A 17 -15.96 -10.89 -11.47
CA LEU A 17 -15.81 -10.41 -10.07
C LEU A 17 -16.23 -11.51 -9.08
N GLY A 18 -17.40 -12.15 -9.31
CA GLY A 18 -17.90 -13.19 -8.41
C GLY A 18 -17.08 -14.47 -8.45
N GLN A 19 -16.69 -14.96 -9.63
CA GLN A 19 -15.91 -16.18 -9.79
C GLN A 19 -14.53 -16.09 -9.11
N TRP A 20 -13.85 -14.96 -9.29
CA TRP A 20 -12.52 -14.74 -8.76
C TRP A 20 -12.52 -14.08 -7.38
N ARG A 21 -13.68 -13.76 -6.83
CA ARG A 21 -13.86 -13.10 -5.52
C ARG A 21 -13.01 -11.82 -5.39
N VAL A 22 -13.00 -11.03 -6.44
CA VAL A 22 -12.33 -9.72 -6.47
C VAL A 22 -13.36 -8.62 -6.59
N SER A 23 -13.12 -7.48 -5.97
CA SER A 23 -14.06 -6.34 -5.98
C SER A 23 -13.72 -5.26 -7.00
N ALA A 24 -12.68 -5.46 -7.80
CA ALA A 24 -12.35 -4.67 -8.99
C ALA A 24 -11.28 -5.36 -9.82
N MET A 25 -11.17 -4.98 -11.09
CA MET A 25 -10.21 -5.52 -12.03
C MET A 25 -9.79 -4.47 -13.06
N PRO A 26 -8.54 -4.54 -13.56
CA PRO A 26 -8.09 -3.69 -14.66
C PRO A 26 -8.85 -3.97 -15.94
N VAL A 27 -9.07 -2.93 -16.73
CA VAL A 27 -9.57 -2.98 -18.10
C VAL A 27 -8.41 -2.80 -19.05
N LEU A 28 -8.28 -3.70 -19.99
CA LEU A 28 -7.16 -3.79 -20.91
C LEU A 28 -7.57 -3.52 -22.35
N GLU A 29 -6.63 -2.96 -23.12
CA GLU A 29 -6.71 -2.90 -24.58
C GLU A 29 -5.43 -3.44 -25.23
N GLY A 30 -5.54 -3.87 -26.48
CA GLY A 30 -4.41 -4.33 -27.29
C GLY A 30 -3.63 -5.45 -26.61
N GLU A 31 -2.32 -5.30 -26.48
CA GLU A 31 -1.39 -6.28 -25.91
C GLU A 31 -1.30 -6.22 -24.37
N GLY A 32 -2.38 -5.89 -23.68
CA GLY A 32 -2.41 -5.90 -22.20
C GLY A 32 -2.16 -4.54 -21.56
N ARG A 33 -2.32 -3.45 -22.31
CA ARG A 33 -2.22 -2.09 -21.78
C ARG A 33 -3.43 -1.76 -20.89
N VAL A 34 -3.17 -1.24 -19.71
CA VAL A 34 -4.21 -0.81 -18.76
C VAL A 34 -4.78 0.54 -19.17
N ILE A 35 -6.09 0.58 -19.46
CA ILE A 35 -6.80 1.82 -19.85
C ILE A 35 -7.71 2.33 -18.73
N GLY A 36 -8.17 1.46 -17.83
CA GLY A 36 -9.06 1.81 -16.73
C GLY A 36 -9.12 0.72 -15.67
N VAL A 37 -9.96 0.95 -14.68
CA VAL A 37 -10.31 -0.04 -13.65
C VAL A 37 -11.82 -0.04 -13.49
N VAL A 38 -12.44 -1.22 -13.50
CA VAL A 38 -13.85 -1.42 -13.17
C VAL A 38 -13.99 -2.11 -11.82
N SER A 39 -14.91 -1.64 -11.00
CA SER A 39 -15.16 -2.17 -9.65
C SER A 39 -16.65 -2.43 -9.41
N GLU A 40 -16.97 -3.15 -8.33
CA GLU A 40 -18.35 -3.35 -7.89
C GLU A 40 -19.12 -2.02 -7.74
N ALA A 41 -18.45 -0.97 -7.25
CA ALA A 41 -19.04 0.35 -7.12
C ALA A 41 -19.47 0.98 -8.46
N ASP A 42 -18.80 0.62 -9.55
CA ASP A 42 -19.13 1.10 -10.90
C ASP A 42 -20.34 0.35 -11.49
N LEU A 43 -20.65 -0.84 -10.97
CA LEU A 43 -21.77 -1.66 -11.41
C LEU A 43 -23.07 -1.40 -10.64
N LEU A 44 -22.96 -0.98 -9.36
CA LEU A 44 -24.09 -0.72 -8.47
C LEU A 44 -25.10 0.31 -9.00
N PRO A 45 -24.72 1.39 -9.69
CA PRO A 45 -25.68 2.36 -10.21
C PRO A 45 -26.75 1.75 -11.11
N LYS A 46 -26.44 0.67 -11.82
CA LYS A 46 -27.43 -0.03 -12.66
C LYS A 46 -28.63 -0.58 -11.87
N GLU A 47 -28.40 -1.08 -10.65
CA GLU A 47 -29.47 -1.58 -9.78
C GLU A 47 -30.09 -0.43 -8.97
N GLU A 48 -29.27 0.52 -8.51
CA GLU A 48 -29.73 1.67 -7.71
C GLU A 48 -30.76 2.53 -8.46
N PHE A 49 -30.55 2.76 -9.77
CA PHE A 49 -31.44 3.58 -10.60
C PHE A 49 -32.52 2.78 -11.34
N ARG A 50 -32.66 1.48 -11.05
CA ARG A 50 -33.61 0.60 -11.78
C ARG A 50 -35.05 1.02 -11.57
N ASP A 51 -35.44 1.41 -10.36
CA ASP A 51 -36.80 1.70 -9.96
C ASP A 51 -37.01 3.15 -9.48
N THR A 52 -35.98 4.01 -9.63
CA THR A 52 -36.00 5.39 -9.09
C THR A 52 -35.86 6.38 -10.23
N ASP A 53 -36.83 7.28 -10.36
CA ASP A 53 -36.69 8.47 -11.21
C ASP A 53 -36.10 9.59 -10.31
N PRO A 54 -34.78 9.84 -10.36
CA PRO A 54 -34.13 10.77 -9.44
C PRO A 54 -34.59 12.20 -9.71
N ASP A 55 -34.88 12.95 -8.64
CA ASP A 55 -35.19 14.38 -8.70
C ASP A 55 -34.08 15.15 -9.46
N ARG A 56 -34.47 16.22 -10.15
CA ARG A 56 -33.61 17.04 -11.02
C ARG A 56 -32.31 17.50 -10.36
N LEU A 57 -32.33 17.78 -9.06
CA LEU A 57 -31.13 18.17 -8.29
C LEU A 57 -30.21 16.99 -8.00
N GLN A 58 -30.75 15.81 -7.79
CA GLN A 58 -29.99 14.57 -7.63
C GLN A 58 -29.38 14.13 -8.97
N GLN A 59 -30.11 14.27 -10.08
CA GLN A 59 -29.59 14.02 -11.42
C GLN A 59 -28.34 14.85 -11.72
N LEU A 60 -28.35 16.15 -11.44
CA LEU A 60 -27.20 17.04 -11.67
C LEU A 60 -25.96 16.68 -10.84
N ARG A 61 -26.15 16.17 -9.61
CA ARG A 61 -25.04 15.78 -8.72
C ARG A 61 -24.46 14.40 -9.04
N ARG A 62 -25.25 13.54 -9.70
CA ARG A 62 -24.91 12.13 -9.95
C ARG A 62 -24.89 11.76 -11.44
N LEU A 63 -24.62 12.75 -12.31
CA LEU A 63 -24.49 12.51 -13.77
C LEU A 63 -23.54 11.37 -14.13
N PRO A 64 -22.37 11.22 -13.47
CA PRO A 64 -21.49 10.08 -13.76
C PRO A 64 -22.12 8.72 -13.42
N ASP A 65 -22.88 8.65 -12.31
CA ASP A 65 -23.53 7.40 -11.89
C ASP A 65 -24.70 7.05 -12.82
N LEU A 66 -25.45 8.05 -13.29
CA LEU A 66 -26.52 7.85 -14.30
C LEU A 66 -25.96 7.35 -15.64
N ALA A 67 -24.81 7.87 -16.07
CA ALA A 67 -24.12 7.37 -17.25
C ALA A 67 -23.74 5.88 -17.09
N LYS A 68 -23.20 5.50 -15.92
CA LYS A 68 -22.87 4.09 -15.60
C LYS A 68 -24.11 3.20 -15.49
N ALA A 69 -25.25 3.71 -15.04
CA ALA A 69 -26.49 2.94 -15.01
C ALA A 69 -26.96 2.51 -16.41
N GLY A 70 -26.69 3.33 -17.44
CA GLY A 70 -26.95 3.00 -18.86
C GLY A 70 -25.89 2.16 -19.54
N ALA A 71 -24.70 2.07 -18.96
CA ALA A 71 -23.53 1.45 -19.57
C ALA A 71 -23.66 -0.07 -19.74
N LEU A 72 -23.10 -0.60 -20.82
CA LEU A 72 -23.18 -2.01 -21.21
C LEU A 72 -21.81 -2.70 -21.24
N THR A 73 -20.73 -1.95 -21.39
CA THR A 73 -19.36 -2.46 -21.57
C THR A 73 -18.39 -2.00 -20.46
N ALA A 74 -17.27 -2.69 -20.34
CA ALA A 74 -16.21 -2.34 -19.40
C ALA A 74 -15.70 -0.91 -19.63
N GLU A 75 -15.52 -0.50 -20.89
CA GLU A 75 -15.05 0.84 -21.26
C GLU A 75 -15.99 1.96 -20.77
N GLU A 76 -17.30 1.74 -20.87
CA GLU A 76 -18.31 2.70 -20.42
C GLU A 76 -18.44 2.78 -18.90
N LEU A 77 -18.12 1.66 -18.20
CA LEU A 77 -18.25 1.53 -16.74
C LEU A 77 -16.97 1.94 -16.00
N MET A 78 -15.79 1.72 -16.60
CA MET A 78 -14.52 1.89 -15.93
C MET A 78 -14.27 3.33 -15.49
N SER A 79 -13.48 3.49 -14.44
CA SER A 79 -12.82 4.74 -14.11
C SER A 79 -11.55 4.87 -14.95
N SER A 80 -11.45 5.91 -15.76
CA SER A 80 -10.33 6.17 -16.68
C SER A 80 -9.85 7.62 -16.55
N PRO A 81 -8.53 7.91 -16.70
CA PRO A 81 -7.47 6.92 -16.81
C PRO A 81 -7.24 6.14 -15.51
N ALA A 82 -6.74 4.91 -15.62
CA ALA A 82 -6.36 4.12 -14.46
C ALA A 82 -5.28 4.80 -13.63
N VAL A 83 -5.42 4.80 -12.31
CA VAL A 83 -4.34 5.16 -11.41
C VAL A 83 -3.45 3.94 -11.24
N THR A 84 -2.21 4.01 -11.71
CA THR A 84 -1.26 2.89 -11.76
C THR A 84 -0.02 3.17 -10.94
N VAL A 85 0.81 2.16 -10.75
CA VAL A 85 2.11 2.24 -10.09
C VAL A 85 3.13 1.38 -10.84
N HIS A 86 4.42 1.75 -10.79
CA HIS A 86 5.51 0.93 -11.32
C HIS A 86 5.98 -0.12 -10.32
N PRO A 87 6.59 -1.24 -10.76
CA PRO A 87 6.99 -2.33 -9.88
C PRO A 87 8.10 -1.97 -8.87
N ASP A 88 8.88 -0.94 -9.14
CA ASP A 88 9.94 -0.40 -8.29
C ASP A 88 9.46 0.63 -7.26
N ALA A 89 8.17 0.99 -7.28
CA ALA A 89 7.60 1.88 -6.28
C ALA A 89 7.55 1.22 -4.90
N THR A 90 7.87 2.01 -3.88
CA THR A 90 7.80 1.56 -2.49
C THR A 90 6.35 1.37 -2.00
N LEU A 91 6.16 0.55 -0.96
CA LEU A 91 4.84 0.37 -0.32
C LEU A 91 4.28 1.70 0.20
N SER A 92 5.15 2.57 0.72
CA SER A 92 4.76 3.90 1.20
C SER A 92 4.27 4.80 0.08
N GLU A 93 4.87 4.73 -1.11
CA GLU A 93 4.43 5.46 -2.29
C GLU A 93 3.08 4.94 -2.78
N ALA A 94 2.92 3.61 -2.88
CA ALA A 94 1.65 2.99 -3.26
C ALA A 94 0.52 3.37 -2.27
N ALA A 95 0.78 3.34 -0.96
CA ALA A 95 -0.16 3.76 0.07
C ALA A 95 -0.57 5.24 -0.07
N ARG A 96 0.39 6.11 -0.32
CA ARG A 96 0.14 7.56 -0.54
C ARG A 96 -0.70 7.80 -1.79
N ILE A 97 -0.39 7.12 -2.90
CA ILE A 97 -1.17 7.21 -4.13
C ILE A 97 -2.61 6.77 -3.87
N MET A 98 -2.82 5.63 -3.19
CA MET A 98 -4.16 5.14 -2.86
C MET A 98 -4.94 6.14 -2.00
N ALA A 99 -4.29 6.76 -1.00
CA ALA A 99 -4.91 7.74 -0.12
C ALA A 99 -5.29 9.03 -0.85
N VAL A 100 -4.35 9.62 -1.60
CA VAL A 100 -4.56 10.89 -2.31
C VAL A 100 -5.58 10.75 -3.45
N ARG A 101 -5.53 9.63 -4.17
CA ARG A 101 -6.43 9.38 -5.31
C ARG A 101 -7.75 8.72 -4.92
N GLY A 102 -7.94 8.38 -3.65
CA GLY A 102 -9.17 7.76 -3.15
C GLY A 102 -9.42 6.34 -3.66
N VAL A 103 -8.39 5.64 -4.17
CA VAL A 103 -8.50 4.29 -4.74
C VAL A 103 -8.12 3.21 -3.73
N LYS A 104 -8.66 2.01 -3.89
CA LYS A 104 -8.41 0.88 -2.98
C LYS A 104 -7.35 -0.10 -3.50
N ARG A 105 -6.95 0.03 -4.78
CA ARG A 105 -5.96 -0.81 -5.45
C ARG A 105 -5.34 -0.07 -6.62
N LEU A 106 -4.16 -0.51 -7.02
CA LEU A 106 -3.40 0.04 -8.13
C LEU A 106 -2.98 -1.10 -9.05
N PRO A 107 -3.30 -1.07 -10.33
CA PRO A 107 -2.60 -1.88 -11.32
C PRO A 107 -1.11 -1.54 -11.30
N VAL A 108 -0.27 -2.56 -11.29
CA VAL A 108 1.19 -2.43 -11.45
C VAL A 108 1.48 -2.60 -12.93
N VAL A 109 2.13 -1.62 -13.53
CA VAL A 109 2.39 -1.58 -14.97
C VAL A 109 3.87 -1.37 -15.27
N ASP A 110 4.32 -1.89 -16.42
CA ASP A 110 5.64 -1.60 -16.96
C ASP A 110 5.70 -0.20 -17.60
N THR A 111 6.85 0.11 -18.21
CA THR A 111 7.10 1.38 -18.90
C THR A 111 6.23 1.61 -20.13
N GLU A 112 5.63 0.55 -20.69
CA GLU A 112 4.70 0.61 -21.83
C GLU A 112 3.23 0.69 -21.37
N GLY A 113 2.97 0.63 -20.06
CA GLY A 113 1.64 0.62 -19.46
C GLY A 113 0.97 -0.75 -19.47
N LYS A 114 1.70 -1.83 -19.75
CA LYS A 114 1.20 -3.21 -19.72
C LYS A 114 1.07 -3.72 -18.30
N LEU A 115 0.02 -4.47 -18.03
CA LEU A 115 -0.30 -5.02 -16.71
C LEU A 115 0.71 -6.08 -16.28
N LEU A 116 1.42 -5.84 -15.19
CA LEU A 116 2.30 -6.79 -14.51
C LEU A 116 1.64 -7.43 -13.28
N GLY A 117 0.85 -6.64 -12.54
CA GLY A 117 0.26 -7.07 -11.29
C GLY A 117 -0.84 -6.14 -10.82
N ILE A 118 -1.33 -6.38 -9.61
CA ILE A 118 -2.23 -5.49 -8.90
C ILE A 118 -1.89 -5.49 -7.42
N VAL A 119 -1.86 -4.34 -6.80
CA VAL A 119 -1.66 -4.17 -5.36
C VAL A 119 -2.88 -3.51 -4.75
N SER A 120 -3.34 -4.03 -3.62
CA SER A 120 -4.48 -3.51 -2.86
C SER A 120 -4.05 -2.99 -1.48
N ARG A 121 -4.95 -2.25 -0.81
CA ARG A 121 -4.73 -1.84 0.60
C ARG A 121 -4.45 -3.04 1.51
N GLY A 122 -5.14 -4.17 1.29
CA GLY A 122 -4.90 -5.40 2.05
C GLY A 122 -3.50 -5.96 1.84
N ASP A 123 -2.96 -5.85 0.62
CA ASP A 123 -1.59 -6.32 0.34
C ASP A 123 -0.55 -5.45 1.03
N LEU A 124 -0.75 -4.13 1.07
CA LEU A 124 0.13 -3.20 1.80
C LEU A 124 0.14 -3.49 3.31
N LEU A 125 -0.99 -3.93 3.87
CA LEU A 125 -1.08 -4.27 5.29
C LEU A 125 -0.41 -5.59 5.65
N LYS A 126 -0.21 -6.49 4.69
CA LYS A 126 0.46 -7.78 4.95
C LYS A 126 1.89 -7.63 5.45
N VAL A 127 2.55 -6.52 5.18
CA VAL A 127 3.89 -6.24 5.68
C VAL A 127 3.95 -6.23 7.22
N PHE A 128 2.86 -5.85 7.88
CA PHE A 128 2.76 -5.85 9.35
C PHE A 128 2.50 -7.24 9.95
N LEU A 129 2.39 -8.28 9.11
CA LEU A 129 2.30 -9.68 9.55
C LEU A 129 3.68 -10.37 9.60
N ARG A 130 4.77 -9.63 9.36
CA ARG A 130 6.13 -10.15 9.55
C ARG A 130 6.34 -10.53 11.00
N SER A 131 7.12 -11.58 11.24
CA SER A 131 7.45 -11.99 12.59
C SER A 131 8.34 -10.95 13.28
N ASP A 132 8.14 -10.77 14.59
CA ASP A 132 8.96 -9.87 15.40
C ASP A 132 10.45 -10.27 15.33
N GLN A 133 10.74 -11.56 15.21
CA GLN A 133 12.09 -12.06 15.07
C GLN A 133 12.76 -11.61 13.75
N ASP A 134 12.03 -11.67 12.63
CA ASP A 134 12.56 -11.22 11.32
C ASP A 134 12.82 -9.71 11.33
N ILE A 135 11.93 -8.95 11.97
CA ILE A 135 12.08 -7.49 12.13
C ILE A 135 13.31 -7.19 13.01
N GLU A 136 13.46 -7.88 14.14
CA GLU A 136 14.60 -7.72 15.05
C GLU A 136 15.92 -7.99 14.35
N GLU A 137 15.99 -9.07 13.58
CA GLU A 137 17.19 -9.47 12.84
C GLU A 137 17.55 -8.45 11.76
N GLU A 138 16.56 -7.94 11.02
CA GLU A 138 16.77 -6.91 10.01
C GLU A 138 17.21 -5.60 10.63
N VAL A 139 16.57 -5.12 11.70
CA VAL A 139 16.97 -3.89 12.42
C VAL A 139 18.40 -4.02 12.94
N ARG A 140 18.76 -5.16 13.52
CA ARG A 140 20.11 -5.40 14.02
C ARG A 140 21.13 -5.33 12.90
N ARG A 141 20.85 -5.96 11.75
CA ARG A 141 21.76 -5.99 10.59
C ARG A 141 21.86 -4.64 9.87
N THR A 142 20.75 -3.96 9.62
CA THR A 142 20.71 -2.79 8.74
C THR A 142 20.86 -1.46 9.48
N VAL A 143 20.40 -1.39 10.73
CA VAL A 143 20.43 -0.14 11.51
C VAL A 143 21.55 -0.16 12.56
N VAL A 144 21.55 -1.17 13.45
CA VAL A 144 22.49 -1.21 14.56
C VAL A 144 23.92 -1.41 14.07
N SER A 145 24.17 -2.39 13.21
CA SER A 145 25.50 -2.67 12.67
C SER A 145 26.07 -1.51 11.84
N TYR A 146 25.21 -0.75 11.19
CA TYR A 146 25.60 0.38 10.35
C TYR A 146 25.89 1.65 11.17
N LEU A 147 24.98 2.00 12.10
CA LEU A 147 25.11 3.26 12.85
C LEU A 147 26.03 3.16 14.06
N PHE A 148 26.18 1.96 14.63
CA PHE A 148 26.87 1.74 15.89
C PHE A 148 27.96 0.66 15.80
N PRO A 149 28.87 0.73 14.81
CA PRO A 149 29.93 -0.25 14.67
C PRO A 149 30.84 -0.18 15.90
N GLY A 150 30.89 -1.25 16.69
CA GLY A 150 31.73 -1.32 17.90
C GLY A 150 31.06 -0.90 19.21
N ASP A 151 29.85 -0.40 19.21
CA ASP A 151 29.05 -0.21 20.42
C ASP A 151 28.34 -1.54 20.79
N GLY A 152 29.07 -2.47 21.40
CA GLY A 152 28.59 -3.83 21.71
C GLY A 152 27.48 -3.93 22.76
N GLY A 153 26.87 -2.82 23.14
CA GLY A 153 25.86 -2.74 24.20
C GLY A 153 24.46 -2.33 23.73
N ILE A 154 24.19 -2.38 22.42
CA ILE A 154 22.86 -2.04 21.91
C ILE A 154 22.01 -3.29 21.76
N HIS A 155 20.86 -3.25 22.40
CA HIS A 155 19.85 -4.30 22.38
C HIS A 155 18.68 -3.86 21.54
N VAL A 156 18.21 -4.77 20.68
CA VAL A 156 16.99 -4.65 19.89
C VAL A 156 16.00 -5.66 20.44
N ARG A 157 14.81 -5.24 20.74
CA ARG A 157 13.67 -6.09 21.10
C ARG A 157 12.48 -5.66 20.27
N VAL A 158 11.71 -6.63 19.80
CA VAL A 158 10.49 -6.37 19.04
C VAL A 158 9.33 -7.12 19.69
N GLU A 159 8.22 -6.43 19.92
CA GLU A 159 6.97 -6.99 20.42
C GLU A 159 5.81 -6.36 19.66
N GLU A 160 4.99 -7.19 19.01
CA GLU A 160 3.85 -6.74 18.18
C GLU A 160 4.26 -5.66 17.14
N GLY A 161 5.44 -5.81 16.54
CA GLY A 161 6.00 -4.86 15.58
C GLY A 161 6.54 -3.56 16.19
N VAL A 162 6.46 -3.36 17.50
CA VAL A 162 7.07 -2.21 18.20
C VAL A 162 8.52 -2.54 18.51
N VAL A 163 9.43 -1.75 17.96
CA VAL A 163 10.89 -1.94 18.14
C VAL A 163 11.39 -1.08 19.29
N THR A 164 11.92 -1.73 20.31
CA THR A 164 12.64 -1.06 21.41
C THR A 164 14.15 -1.14 21.18
N LEU A 165 14.78 0.02 20.97
CA LEU A 165 16.23 0.16 20.94
C LEU A 165 16.73 0.63 22.30
N SER A 166 17.63 -0.12 22.92
CA SER A 166 18.17 0.23 24.24
C SER A 166 19.65 -0.04 24.34
N GLY A 167 20.32 0.65 25.27
CA GLY A 167 21.74 0.47 25.50
C GLY A 167 22.46 1.73 25.93
N ARG A 168 23.81 1.69 25.91
CA ARG A 168 24.68 2.82 26.22
C ARG A 168 25.29 3.34 24.95
N LEU A 169 25.20 4.66 24.72
CA LEU A 169 25.75 5.34 23.55
C LEU A 169 26.77 6.40 23.96
N ARG A 170 27.89 6.43 23.25
CA ARG A 170 28.86 7.52 23.33
C ARG A 170 28.37 8.78 22.64
N ASP A 171 27.62 8.61 21.54
CA ASP A 171 27.07 9.69 20.73
C ASP A 171 25.55 9.60 20.62
N THR A 172 24.86 10.39 21.44
CA THR A 172 23.40 10.44 21.45
C THR A 172 22.80 11.17 20.24
N ALA A 173 23.60 11.92 19.47
CA ALA A 173 23.15 12.61 18.27
C ALA A 173 22.68 11.63 17.15
N ARG A 174 23.08 10.37 17.25
CA ARG A 174 22.64 9.31 16.30
C ARG A 174 21.26 8.74 16.58
N ILE A 175 20.68 8.99 17.76
CA ILE A 175 19.37 8.42 18.16
C ILE A 175 18.25 8.78 17.16
N PRO A 176 18.08 10.05 16.71
CA PRO A 176 17.02 10.39 15.75
C PRO A 176 17.19 9.69 14.40
N VAL A 177 18.44 9.48 13.98
CA VAL A 177 18.73 8.76 12.72
C VAL A 177 18.40 7.29 12.86
N ALA A 178 18.81 6.67 13.99
CA ALA A 178 18.46 5.27 14.28
C ALA A 178 16.96 5.06 14.31
N ALA A 179 16.21 5.90 15.02
CA ALA A 179 14.76 5.82 15.08
C ALA A 179 14.11 5.94 13.70
N ARG A 180 14.61 6.87 12.86
CA ARG A 180 14.10 7.05 11.49
C ARG A 180 14.36 5.84 10.60
N LEU A 181 15.59 5.30 10.63
CA LEU A 181 15.95 4.12 9.84
C LEU A 181 15.21 2.88 10.31
N THR A 182 15.02 2.72 11.61
CA THR A 182 14.23 1.62 12.17
C THR A 182 12.76 1.70 11.73
N ARG A 183 12.15 2.90 11.73
CA ARG A 183 10.78 3.08 11.21
C ARG A 183 10.64 2.77 9.71
N ALA A 184 11.73 2.82 8.96
CA ALA A 184 11.73 2.49 7.53
C ALA A 184 11.81 0.98 7.27
N VAL A 185 12.09 0.16 8.28
CA VAL A 185 12.09 -1.30 8.16
C VAL A 185 10.65 -1.79 8.03
N GLU A 186 10.41 -2.63 7.03
CA GLU A 186 9.07 -3.16 6.77
C GLU A 186 8.55 -3.99 7.95
N GLY A 187 7.30 -3.77 8.35
CA GLY A 187 6.65 -4.45 9.49
C GLY A 187 6.78 -3.70 10.81
N VAL A 188 7.63 -2.69 10.90
CA VAL A 188 7.74 -1.86 12.10
C VAL A 188 6.49 -0.99 12.27
N VAL A 189 5.83 -1.13 13.40
CA VAL A 189 4.63 -0.36 13.78
C VAL A 189 5.03 0.93 14.49
N ASP A 190 5.98 0.86 15.44
CA ASP A 190 6.54 2.03 16.14
C ASP A 190 7.95 1.74 16.66
N VAL A 191 8.66 2.80 17.10
CA VAL A 191 10.03 2.71 17.61
C VAL A 191 10.17 3.49 18.91
N GLU A 192 10.61 2.79 19.95
CA GLU A 192 10.98 3.35 21.24
C GLU A 192 12.49 3.33 21.42
N CYS A 193 13.06 4.41 21.95
CA CYS A 193 14.50 4.55 22.16
C CYS A 193 14.81 4.81 23.64
N HIS A 194 15.46 3.85 24.29
CA HIS A 194 15.84 3.87 25.73
C HIS A 194 17.37 3.84 25.86
N PHE A 195 18.04 4.86 25.36
CA PHE A 195 19.50 4.98 25.43
C PHE A 195 19.95 5.78 26.65
N ARG A 196 21.09 5.37 27.24
CA ARG A 196 21.80 6.14 28.27
C ARG A 196 23.11 6.65 27.69
N GLY A 197 23.40 7.92 27.89
CA GLY A 197 24.69 8.50 27.51
C GLY A 197 25.81 7.93 28.41
N VAL A 198 26.94 7.60 27.81
CA VAL A 198 28.18 7.28 28.56
C VAL A 198 28.80 8.61 28.94
N GLY A 199 28.78 8.95 30.23
CA GLY A 199 29.47 10.12 30.74
C GLY A 199 31.01 9.92 30.73
N PRO A 200 31.80 11.01 30.77
CA PRO A 200 33.26 10.91 30.77
C PRO A 200 33.85 10.11 31.95
N ASP A 201 33.09 9.91 33.03
CA ASP A 201 33.54 9.17 34.22
C ASP A 201 33.43 7.62 34.12
N ASP A 202 32.74 7.06 33.11
CA ASP A 202 32.59 5.62 32.96
C ASP A 202 33.76 4.95 32.23
N ALA A 203 34.68 5.73 31.66
CA ALA A 203 35.85 5.23 30.92
C ALA A 203 36.99 4.74 31.82
N GLU A 204 37.03 5.13 33.10
CA GLU A 204 38.13 4.80 34.04
C GLU A 204 37.84 3.52 34.88
N ARG A 205 36.66 2.91 34.79
CA ARG A 205 36.32 1.73 35.59
C ARG A 205 36.53 0.36 34.91
N THR A 206 37.10 0.35 33.70
CA THR A 206 37.34 -0.89 32.94
C THR A 206 38.78 -1.03 32.47
N ALA A 207 39.74 -0.51 33.26
CA ALA A 207 41.17 -0.75 33.07
C ALA A 207 41.71 -1.67 34.18
#